data_feb87b06abb1132c3c4685b8aa0c9bef
#
_entry.id   feb87b06abb1132c3c4685b8aa0c9bef
#
_cell.length_a   1.000
_cell.length_b   1.000
_cell.length_c   1.000
_cell.angle_alpha   90.00
_cell.angle_beta   90.00
_cell.angle_gamma   90.00
#
_symmetry.space_group_name_H-M   'P 1'
#
loop_
_entity.id
_entity.type
_entity.pdbx_description
1 polymer ?
#
loop_
_entity_poly.entity_id
_entity_poly.type
_entity_poly.pdbx_seq_one_letter_code
_entity_poly.pdbx_strand_id
1 'polypeptide(L)'
;MKFKDQKSELNSSRSRVKPIRVIILGAGGRDFHNFNTFFRDDPSYHVIAFTATQIPFIANRIYPPELGGPNYPDGIPIYPEEELSRLLSDSPVHQVVFSYSDISHEELMDKASLVLSKGKDFILLGPEETMLESKVPVISVCAVRTGCGKSVITRKMASLLKMREFQVSVIRHPMAYWTFEPVVRFSEMRDVDEGACTIEEREEFEPLVEMGITVYAGVDYEKVLRTAEKESQVIIWDGGNNDIPF
;
A
#
# COMPACT_ATOMS: atom_id res chain seq x y z
N MET A 1 -18.75 9.22 -21.44
CA MET A 1 -17.80 10.05 -22.18
C MET A 1 -18.22 11.53 -22.17
N LYS A 2 -18.54 12.11 -20.99
CA LYS A 2 -18.94 13.54 -20.86
C LYS A 2 -18.50 14.19 -19.52
N PHE A 3 -17.75 13.51 -18.67
CA PHE A 3 -17.30 14.08 -17.39
C PHE A 3 -15.81 14.54 -17.35
N LYS A 4 -15.02 14.22 -18.38
CA LYS A 4 -13.59 14.63 -18.44
C LYS A 4 -13.37 16.04 -19.00
N ASP A 5 -14.29 16.58 -19.78
CA ASP A 5 -14.07 17.88 -20.43
C ASP A 5 -14.42 19.10 -19.58
N GLN A 6 -15.14 18.94 -18.47
CA GLN A 6 -15.45 20.07 -17.57
C GLN A 6 -14.35 20.40 -16.55
N LYS A 7 -13.34 19.53 -16.37
CA LYS A 7 -12.22 19.82 -15.46
C LYS A 7 -11.17 20.77 -16.07
N SER A 8 -11.10 20.93 -17.36
CA SER A 8 -10.07 21.76 -18.02
C SER A 8 -10.38 23.27 -18.06
N GLU A 9 -11.62 23.68 -17.98
CA GLU A 9 -12.00 25.10 -18.04
C GLU A 9 -12.09 25.80 -16.67
N LEU A 10 -12.13 25.04 -15.57
CA LEU A 10 -12.15 25.61 -14.21
C LEU A 10 -10.78 26.01 -13.64
N ASN A 11 -9.70 25.76 -14.39
CA ASN A 11 -8.34 25.92 -13.87
C ASN A 11 -7.73 27.34 -14.03
N SER A 12 -8.44 28.31 -14.60
CA SER A 12 -7.86 29.63 -14.91
C SER A 12 -8.16 30.73 -13.87
N SER A 13 -8.91 30.46 -12.80
CA SER A 13 -9.26 31.48 -11.79
C SER A 13 -9.31 30.97 -10.34
N ARG A 14 -8.50 29.94 -9.97
CA ARG A 14 -8.43 29.50 -8.57
C ARG A 14 -7.44 30.40 -7.81
N SER A 15 -7.97 31.29 -6.96
CA SER A 15 -7.29 31.70 -5.74
C SER A 15 -6.66 30.44 -5.11
N ARG A 16 -5.38 30.50 -4.68
CA ARG A 16 -4.67 29.38 -4.05
C ARG A 16 -5.44 28.90 -2.81
N VAL A 17 -6.38 27.97 -3.02
CA VAL A 17 -6.98 27.23 -1.91
C VAL A 17 -5.83 26.45 -1.27
N LYS A 18 -5.64 26.64 0.03
CA LYS A 18 -4.61 25.86 0.76
C LYS A 18 -4.99 24.39 0.68
N PRO A 19 -4.02 23.50 0.44
CA PRO A 19 -4.30 22.07 0.34
C PRO A 19 -4.87 21.53 1.65
N ILE A 20 -5.74 20.53 1.54
CA ILE A 20 -6.24 19.76 2.66
C ILE A 20 -5.08 18.96 3.23
N ARG A 21 -4.74 19.20 4.50
CA ARG A 21 -3.65 18.47 5.18
C ARG A 21 -4.14 17.19 5.79
N VAL A 22 -3.46 16.11 5.44
CA VAL A 22 -3.87 14.74 5.74
C VAL A 22 -2.81 14.03 6.57
N ILE A 23 -3.23 13.26 7.57
CA ILE A 23 -2.42 12.20 8.19
C ILE A 23 -2.99 10.86 7.72
N ILE A 24 -2.13 9.94 7.31
CA ILE A 24 -2.51 8.57 6.96
C ILE A 24 -2.11 7.65 8.11
N LEU A 25 -3.08 6.92 8.67
CA LEU A 25 -2.83 5.91 9.68
C LEU A 25 -2.43 4.61 9.00
N GLY A 26 -1.25 4.13 9.35
CA GLY A 26 -0.56 2.99 8.75
C GLY A 26 0.74 3.42 8.04
N ALA A 27 1.69 2.51 7.96
CA ALA A 27 2.96 2.70 7.26
C ALA A 27 3.55 1.33 6.88
N GLY A 28 2.99 0.63 5.90
CA GLY A 28 3.50 -0.69 5.55
C GLY A 28 3.02 -1.28 4.25
N GLY A 29 1.94 -0.80 3.68
CA GLY A 29 1.42 -1.39 2.46
C GLY A 29 0.27 -0.58 1.87
N ARG A 30 -0.96 -0.86 2.28
CA ARG A 30 -2.16 -0.18 1.76
C ARG A 30 -2.13 1.34 1.99
N ASP A 31 -1.57 1.79 3.09
CA ASP A 31 -1.35 3.19 3.41
C ASP A 31 -0.47 3.89 2.37
N PHE A 32 0.67 3.30 2.00
CA PHE A 32 1.52 3.82 0.93
C PHE A 32 0.82 3.71 -0.43
N HIS A 33 0.07 2.65 -0.67
CA HIS A 33 -0.73 2.51 -1.88
C HIS A 33 -1.81 3.60 -1.98
N ASN A 34 -2.55 3.85 -0.91
CA ASN A 34 -3.53 4.94 -0.85
C ASN A 34 -2.87 6.31 -1.10
N PHE A 35 -1.69 6.54 -0.52
CA PHE A 35 -0.91 7.74 -0.81
C PHE A 35 -0.56 7.84 -2.30
N ASN A 36 0.04 6.79 -2.86
CA ASN A 36 0.54 6.76 -4.22
C ASN A 36 -0.57 6.95 -5.27
N THR A 37 -1.76 6.41 -5.02
CA THR A 37 -2.87 6.40 -5.99
C THR A 37 -3.82 7.57 -5.84
N PHE A 38 -4.08 8.03 -4.61
CA PHE A 38 -5.10 9.03 -4.34
C PHE A 38 -4.52 10.42 -4.00
N PHE A 39 -3.43 10.49 -3.22
CA PHE A 39 -2.97 11.78 -2.65
C PHE A 39 -1.75 12.37 -3.35
N ARG A 40 -0.79 11.54 -3.78
CA ARG A 40 0.56 11.98 -4.20
C ARG A 40 0.55 13.07 -5.25
N ASP A 41 -0.27 12.89 -6.27
CA ASP A 41 -0.29 13.74 -7.45
C ASP A 41 -1.46 14.75 -7.47
N ASP A 42 -2.35 14.73 -6.45
CA ASP A 42 -3.44 15.69 -6.33
C ASP A 42 -3.02 16.91 -5.50
N PRO A 43 -2.86 18.11 -6.11
CA PRO A 43 -2.45 19.32 -5.42
C PRO A 43 -3.49 19.85 -4.43
N SER A 44 -4.70 19.28 -4.41
CA SER A 44 -5.74 19.63 -3.43
C SER A 44 -5.45 19.06 -2.06
N TYR A 45 -4.54 18.08 -1.96
CA TYR A 45 -4.14 17.43 -0.72
C TYR A 45 -2.66 17.63 -0.43
N HIS A 46 -2.30 17.53 0.84
CA HIS A 46 -0.92 17.46 1.29
C HIS A 46 -0.83 16.52 2.49
N VAL A 47 -0.24 15.34 2.28
CA VAL A 47 0.00 14.37 3.35
C VAL A 47 1.17 14.83 4.18
N ILE A 48 0.94 15.11 5.46
CA ILE A 48 1.96 15.67 6.36
C ILE A 48 2.67 14.62 7.19
N ALA A 49 2.05 13.44 7.34
CA ALA A 49 2.62 12.31 8.09
C ALA A 49 1.93 10.99 7.76
N PHE A 50 2.67 9.90 7.97
CA PHE A 50 2.13 8.58 8.24
C PHE A 50 2.26 8.27 9.73
N THR A 51 1.47 7.31 10.23
CA THR A 51 1.70 6.74 11.56
C THR A 51 1.92 5.24 11.48
N ALA A 52 2.71 4.68 12.38
CA ALA A 52 3.04 3.27 12.42
C ALA A 52 2.64 2.65 13.76
N THR A 53 1.98 1.50 13.71
CA THR A 53 1.60 0.72 14.89
C THR A 53 1.88 -0.78 14.70
N GLN A 54 1.71 -1.33 13.50
CA GLN A 54 1.75 -2.78 13.26
C GLN A 54 3.13 -3.27 12.79
N ILE A 55 3.92 -2.40 12.15
CA ILE A 55 5.22 -2.77 11.60
C ILE A 55 6.34 -2.25 12.53
N PRO A 56 7.14 -3.15 13.12
CA PRO A 56 8.25 -2.74 13.97
C PRO A 56 9.33 -1.99 13.17
N PHE A 57 10.03 -1.08 13.84
CA PHE A 57 11.18 -0.32 13.32
C PHE A 57 10.91 0.64 12.14
N ILE A 58 9.66 0.84 11.73
CA ILE A 58 9.33 1.78 10.67
C ILE A 58 9.05 3.19 11.23
N ALA A 59 8.63 3.30 12.47
CA ALA A 59 8.45 4.60 13.13
C ALA A 59 9.76 5.39 13.21
N ASN A 60 9.64 6.72 13.17
CA ASN A 60 10.74 7.68 13.13
C ASN A 60 11.61 7.61 11.85
N ARG A 61 11.09 7.00 10.80
CA ARG A 61 11.67 7.02 9.46
C ARG A 61 10.97 8.07 8.59
N ILE A 62 11.47 8.23 7.39
CA ILE A 62 10.88 9.10 6.37
C ILE A 62 10.50 8.24 5.17
N TYR A 63 9.26 8.33 4.71
CA TYR A 63 8.88 7.81 3.40
C TYR A 63 9.66 8.59 2.35
N PRO A 64 10.43 7.92 1.48
CA PRO A 64 11.47 8.58 0.67
C PRO A 64 10.92 9.64 -0.29
N PRO A 65 11.63 10.75 -0.48
CA PRO A 65 11.23 11.78 -1.44
C PRO A 65 11.14 11.26 -2.88
N GLU A 66 11.95 10.26 -3.24
CA GLU A 66 11.93 9.62 -4.56
C GLU A 66 10.61 8.90 -4.85
N LEU A 67 9.92 8.44 -3.81
CA LEU A 67 8.60 7.82 -3.87
C LEU A 67 7.48 8.85 -3.66
N GLY A 68 7.76 9.89 -2.87
CA GLY A 68 6.83 11.00 -2.62
C GLY A 68 6.57 11.88 -3.84
N GLY A 69 7.56 11.98 -4.72
CA GLY A 69 7.48 12.82 -5.90
C GLY A 69 7.69 14.31 -5.62
N PRO A 70 7.50 15.17 -6.64
CA PRO A 70 7.91 16.58 -6.58
C PRO A 70 7.18 17.42 -5.53
N ASN A 71 6.02 16.97 -5.07
CA ASN A 71 5.26 17.67 -4.02
C ASN A 71 5.79 17.38 -2.59
N TYR A 72 6.72 16.42 -2.46
CA TYR A 72 7.28 15.95 -1.19
C TYR A 72 8.82 15.86 -1.24
N PRO A 73 9.52 16.99 -1.49
CA PRO A 73 10.97 16.97 -1.71
C PRO A 73 11.79 16.51 -0.48
N ASP A 74 11.21 16.61 0.70
CA ASP A 74 11.83 16.17 1.96
C ASP A 74 11.31 14.79 2.41
N GLY A 75 10.47 14.12 1.59
CA GLY A 75 9.74 12.92 1.97
C GLY A 75 8.60 13.19 2.96
N ILE A 76 8.06 12.12 3.56
CA ILE A 76 6.95 12.22 4.51
C ILE A 76 7.36 11.50 5.81
N PRO A 77 7.32 12.18 6.97
CA PRO A 77 7.70 11.55 8.24
C PRO A 77 6.70 10.47 8.67
N ILE A 78 7.22 9.44 9.32
CA ILE A 78 6.44 8.32 9.89
C ILE A 78 6.58 8.40 11.40
N TYR A 79 5.51 8.70 12.10
CA TYR A 79 5.49 8.79 13.57
C TYR A 79 4.94 7.52 14.22
N PRO A 80 5.30 7.22 15.46
CA PRO A 80 4.55 6.25 16.27
C PRO A 80 3.08 6.70 16.37
N GLU A 81 2.14 5.76 16.27
CA GLU A 81 0.71 6.11 16.28
C GLU A 81 0.25 6.67 17.64
N GLU A 82 0.94 6.34 18.71
CA GLU A 82 0.73 6.91 20.05
C GLU A 82 0.86 8.44 20.07
N GLU A 83 1.59 9.00 19.10
CA GLU A 83 1.73 10.46 18.94
C GLU A 83 0.55 11.12 18.22
N LEU A 84 -0.43 10.34 17.74
CA LEU A 84 -1.55 10.88 16.95
C LEU A 84 -2.26 12.04 17.64
N SER A 85 -2.55 11.91 18.95
CA SER A 85 -3.22 12.98 19.71
C SER A 85 -2.43 14.28 19.74
N ARG A 86 -1.10 14.20 19.83
CA ARG A 86 -0.18 15.34 19.75
C ARG A 86 -0.18 15.95 18.35
N LEU A 87 -0.03 15.11 17.32
CA LEU A 87 -0.03 15.56 15.92
C LEU A 87 -1.31 16.31 15.55
N LEU A 88 -2.47 15.83 16.02
CA LEU A 88 -3.76 16.47 15.80
C LEU A 88 -3.90 17.82 16.49
N SER A 89 -3.18 18.04 17.61
CA SER A 89 -3.22 19.30 18.37
C SER A 89 -2.21 20.32 17.86
N ASP A 90 -1.00 19.88 17.51
CA ASP A 90 0.15 20.75 17.21
C ASP A 90 0.26 21.08 15.73
N SER A 91 -0.38 20.31 14.86
CA SER A 91 -0.29 20.48 13.41
C SER A 91 -1.63 20.89 12.80
N PRO A 92 -1.64 21.68 11.73
CA PRO A 92 -2.85 22.12 11.05
C PRO A 92 -3.41 20.99 10.16
N VAL A 93 -3.82 19.88 10.77
CA VAL A 93 -4.46 18.73 10.14
C VAL A 93 -5.92 19.05 9.86
N HIS A 94 -6.45 18.56 8.75
CA HIS A 94 -7.87 18.62 8.41
C HIS A 94 -8.52 17.25 8.43
N GLN A 95 -7.81 16.23 7.92
CA GLN A 95 -8.35 14.88 7.74
C GLN A 95 -7.35 13.83 8.20
N VAL A 96 -7.89 12.73 8.70
CA VAL A 96 -7.14 11.52 9.04
C VAL A 96 -7.72 10.36 8.24
N VAL A 97 -6.88 9.67 7.49
CA VAL A 97 -7.25 8.53 6.65
C VAL A 97 -6.78 7.26 7.30
N PHE A 98 -7.69 6.37 7.63
CA PHE A 98 -7.35 5.06 8.17
C PHE A 98 -7.08 4.07 7.04
N SER A 99 -5.93 3.41 7.05
CA SER A 99 -5.44 2.62 5.90
C SER A 99 -4.88 1.24 6.24
N TYR A 100 -5.07 0.74 7.45
CA TYR A 100 -4.65 -0.61 7.81
C TYR A 100 -5.83 -1.46 8.28
N SER A 101 -5.60 -2.74 8.52
CA SER A 101 -6.60 -3.72 8.94
C SER A 101 -6.14 -4.50 10.17
N ASP A 102 -6.86 -5.55 10.53
CA ASP A 102 -6.53 -6.42 11.66
C ASP A 102 -6.72 -5.74 13.03
N ILE A 103 -7.72 -4.85 13.11
CA ILE A 103 -8.17 -4.25 14.36
C ILE A 103 -9.66 -4.53 14.59
N SER A 104 -10.10 -4.40 15.83
CA SER A 104 -11.51 -4.51 16.18
C SER A 104 -12.30 -3.28 15.73
N HIS A 105 -13.63 -3.44 15.59
CA HIS A 105 -14.51 -2.29 15.33
C HIS A 105 -14.48 -1.26 16.46
N GLU A 106 -14.27 -1.70 17.70
CA GLU A 106 -14.14 -0.84 18.88
C GLU A 106 -12.90 0.05 18.75
N GLU A 107 -11.73 -0.54 18.47
CA GLU A 107 -10.48 0.21 18.27
C GLU A 107 -10.59 1.20 17.10
N LEU A 108 -11.25 0.81 15.99
CA LEU A 108 -11.50 1.70 14.87
C LEU A 108 -12.34 2.91 15.29
N MET A 109 -13.43 2.67 16.04
CA MET A 109 -14.30 3.74 16.52
C MET A 109 -13.66 4.61 17.59
N ASP A 110 -12.77 4.07 18.41
CA ASP A 110 -11.98 4.86 19.37
C ASP A 110 -11.06 5.84 18.65
N LYS A 111 -10.38 5.39 17.59
CA LYS A 111 -9.56 6.27 16.73
C LYS A 111 -10.41 7.35 16.03
N ALA A 112 -11.55 6.96 15.48
CA ALA A 112 -12.48 7.90 14.86
C ALA A 112 -12.96 8.96 15.88
N SER A 113 -13.34 8.54 17.08
CA SER A 113 -13.80 9.42 18.16
C SER A 113 -12.70 10.38 18.61
N LEU A 114 -11.47 9.91 18.73
CA LEU A 114 -10.31 10.77 19.01
C LEU A 114 -10.15 11.87 17.96
N VAL A 115 -10.16 11.50 16.68
CA VAL A 115 -9.99 12.45 15.57
C VAL A 115 -11.14 13.47 15.52
N LEU A 116 -12.38 13.00 15.64
CA LEU A 116 -13.58 13.85 15.65
C LEU A 116 -13.61 14.80 16.86
N SER A 117 -13.14 14.34 18.04
CA SER A 117 -13.04 15.18 19.24
C SER A 117 -12.08 16.37 19.07
N LYS A 118 -11.14 16.26 18.13
CA LYS A 118 -10.20 17.33 17.74
C LYS A 118 -10.73 18.19 16.58
N GLY A 119 -12.00 17.97 16.17
CA GLY A 119 -12.63 18.70 15.06
C GLY A 119 -12.05 18.40 13.69
N LYS A 120 -11.55 17.17 13.48
CA LYS A 120 -10.99 16.69 12.19
C LYS A 120 -11.86 15.60 11.60
N ASP A 121 -11.80 15.44 10.28
CA ASP A 121 -12.51 14.36 9.60
C ASP A 121 -11.76 13.03 9.72
N PHE A 122 -12.49 11.94 9.90
CA PHE A 122 -11.98 10.58 9.85
C PHE A 122 -12.50 9.87 8.61
N ILE A 123 -11.61 9.31 7.79
CA ILE A 123 -11.95 8.82 6.46
C ILE A 123 -11.49 7.37 6.28
N LEU A 124 -12.36 6.57 5.67
CA LEU A 124 -12.08 5.25 5.11
C LEU A 124 -12.21 5.37 3.59
N LEU A 125 -11.10 5.17 2.85
CA LEU A 125 -11.15 5.18 1.39
C LEU A 125 -11.77 3.90 0.86
N GLY A 126 -12.70 4.04 -0.07
CA GLY A 126 -13.25 2.93 -0.82
C GLY A 126 -12.23 2.36 -1.80
N PRO A 127 -12.35 1.07 -2.17
CA PRO A 127 -11.43 0.44 -3.12
C PRO A 127 -11.48 1.05 -4.52
N GLU A 128 -12.63 1.51 -5.00
CA GLU A 128 -12.78 2.06 -6.35
C GLU A 128 -11.85 3.25 -6.64
N GLU A 129 -11.53 4.04 -5.60
CA GLU A 129 -10.64 5.20 -5.74
C GLU A 129 -9.16 4.83 -5.77
N THR A 130 -8.82 3.61 -5.33
CA THR A 130 -7.43 3.18 -5.15
C THR A 130 -7.06 1.92 -5.92
N MET A 131 -8.03 1.20 -6.50
CA MET A 131 -7.74 0.01 -7.31
C MET A 131 -7.06 0.38 -8.62
N LEU A 132 -6.05 -0.43 -8.98
CA LEU A 132 -5.34 -0.35 -10.25
C LEU A 132 -5.93 -1.36 -11.23
N GLU A 133 -6.08 -0.95 -12.48
CA GLU A 133 -6.50 -1.85 -13.54
C GLU A 133 -5.29 -2.64 -14.07
N SER A 134 -5.38 -3.96 -14.04
CA SER A 134 -4.38 -4.88 -14.61
C SER A 134 -4.67 -5.21 -16.07
N LYS A 135 -3.60 -5.33 -16.86
CA LYS A 135 -3.66 -5.75 -18.28
C LYS A 135 -3.78 -7.26 -18.46
N VAL A 136 -3.51 -8.02 -17.41
CA VAL A 136 -3.62 -9.49 -17.40
C VAL A 136 -4.56 -9.92 -16.27
N PRO A 137 -5.17 -11.12 -16.35
CA PRO A 137 -6.02 -11.62 -15.27
C PRO A 137 -5.30 -11.66 -13.92
N VAL A 138 -5.97 -11.18 -12.88
CA VAL A 138 -5.50 -11.24 -11.49
C VAL A 138 -6.41 -12.15 -10.68
N ILE A 139 -5.81 -13.04 -9.91
CA ILE A 139 -6.48 -13.86 -8.91
C ILE A 139 -6.09 -13.33 -7.53
N SER A 140 -7.03 -12.74 -6.82
CA SER A 140 -6.78 -12.18 -5.50
C SER A 140 -7.02 -13.23 -4.40
N VAL A 141 -6.02 -13.45 -3.57
CA VAL A 141 -6.09 -14.32 -2.38
C VAL A 141 -6.01 -13.42 -1.14
N CYS A 142 -7.17 -13.06 -0.64
CA CYS A 142 -7.32 -12.17 0.51
C CYS A 142 -7.95 -12.90 1.69
N ALA A 143 -7.84 -12.35 2.88
CA ALA A 143 -8.46 -12.89 4.09
C ALA A 143 -8.96 -11.77 5.01
N VAL A 144 -9.84 -12.13 5.93
CA VAL A 144 -10.38 -11.20 6.93
C VAL A 144 -9.44 -11.00 8.12
N ARG A 145 -8.44 -11.88 8.28
CA ARG A 145 -7.42 -11.82 9.33
C ARG A 145 -6.19 -12.66 9.00
N THR A 146 -5.12 -12.43 9.74
CA THR A 146 -3.89 -13.23 9.70
C THR A 146 -4.15 -14.70 10.13
N GLY A 147 -3.40 -15.65 9.56
CA GLY A 147 -3.50 -17.07 9.91
C GLY A 147 -4.65 -17.84 9.24
N CYS A 148 -5.39 -17.24 8.30
CA CYS A 148 -6.49 -17.91 7.57
C CYS A 148 -6.05 -18.87 6.44
N GLY A 149 -4.74 -19.07 6.25
CA GLY A 149 -4.22 -20.00 5.24
C GLY A 149 -4.06 -19.44 3.83
N LYS A 150 -3.96 -18.11 3.66
CA LYS A 150 -3.72 -17.45 2.36
C LYS A 150 -2.57 -18.11 1.59
N SER A 151 -1.38 -18.19 2.19
CA SER A 151 -0.17 -18.69 1.53
C SER A 151 -0.30 -20.12 1.03
N VAL A 152 -1.07 -20.96 1.72
CA VAL A 152 -1.36 -22.34 1.25
C VAL A 152 -2.22 -22.32 -0.01
N ILE A 153 -3.23 -21.45 -0.05
CA ILE A 153 -4.11 -21.29 -1.22
C ILE A 153 -3.33 -20.70 -2.38
N THR A 154 -2.53 -19.67 -2.14
CA THR A 154 -1.66 -19.05 -3.15
C THR A 154 -0.74 -20.07 -3.80
N ARG A 155 0.00 -20.86 -3.01
CA ARG A 155 0.87 -21.92 -3.52
C ARG A 155 0.11 -22.97 -4.32
N LYS A 156 -1.08 -23.38 -3.86
CA LYS A 156 -1.92 -24.34 -4.59
C LYS A 156 -2.40 -23.79 -5.93
N MET A 157 -2.86 -22.54 -5.95
CA MET A 157 -3.31 -21.88 -7.18
C MET A 157 -2.15 -21.71 -8.17
N ALA A 158 -0.99 -21.22 -7.71
CA ALA A 158 0.20 -21.07 -8.53
C ALA A 158 0.64 -22.42 -9.15
N SER A 159 0.67 -23.49 -8.34
CA SER A 159 0.96 -24.86 -8.81
C SER A 159 -0.02 -25.32 -9.90
N LEU A 160 -1.33 -25.12 -9.69
CA LEU A 160 -2.35 -25.55 -10.66
C LEU A 160 -2.26 -24.78 -11.99
N LEU A 161 -1.98 -23.50 -11.94
CA LEU A 161 -1.79 -22.67 -13.14
C LEU A 161 -0.52 -23.07 -13.88
N LYS A 162 0.58 -23.28 -13.16
CA LYS A 162 1.85 -23.75 -13.73
C LYS A 162 1.71 -25.12 -14.40
N MET A 163 0.98 -26.05 -13.79
CA MET A 163 0.68 -27.36 -14.39
C MET A 163 -0.13 -27.25 -15.70
N ARG A 164 -0.81 -26.14 -15.92
CA ARG A 164 -1.50 -25.79 -17.16
C ARG A 164 -0.66 -24.94 -18.11
N GLU A 165 0.63 -24.87 -17.85
CA GLU A 165 1.61 -24.14 -18.66
C GLU A 165 1.42 -22.61 -18.73
N PHE A 166 0.66 -22.01 -17.78
CA PHE A 166 0.58 -20.57 -17.67
C PHE A 166 1.88 -20.00 -17.08
N GLN A 167 2.30 -18.85 -17.60
CA GLN A 167 3.32 -18.03 -16.98
C GLN A 167 2.66 -17.25 -15.83
N VAL A 168 2.99 -17.65 -14.60
CA VAL A 168 2.39 -17.11 -13.36
C VAL A 168 3.42 -16.37 -12.55
N SER A 169 3.06 -15.21 -12.07
CA SER A 169 3.79 -14.52 -11.00
C SER A 169 2.88 -14.30 -9.79
N VAL A 170 3.50 -14.23 -8.63
CA VAL A 170 2.82 -13.88 -7.39
C VAL A 170 3.29 -12.49 -6.96
N ILE A 171 2.37 -11.57 -6.72
CA ILE A 171 2.65 -10.30 -6.08
C ILE A 171 2.25 -10.45 -4.61
N ARG A 172 3.19 -10.13 -3.73
CA ARG A 172 2.98 -10.19 -2.29
C ARG A 172 2.90 -8.81 -1.68
N HIS A 173 2.10 -8.72 -0.64
CA HIS A 173 2.07 -7.56 0.22
C HIS A 173 3.47 -7.32 0.80
N PRO A 174 4.08 -6.14 0.60
CA PRO A 174 5.42 -5.86 1.12
C PRO A 174 5.40 -5.73 2.63
N MET A 175 6.49 -6.15 3.25
CA MET A 175 6.79 -5.83 4.63
C MET A 175 7.95 -4.83 4.64
N ALA A 176 7.65 -3.54 4.69
CA ALA A 176 8.63 -2.45 4.57
C ALA A 176 9.50 -2.29 5.84
N TYR A 177 9.97 -3.40 6.43
CA TYR A 177 10.74 -3.36 7.68
C TYR A 177 12.09 -2.65 7.53
N TRP A 178 12.79 -2.86 6.42
CA TRP A 178 14.17 -2.39 6.27
C TRP A 178 14.37 -1.43 5.11
N THR A 179 13.71 -1.65 3.98
CA THR A 179 13.89 -0.87 2.77
C THR A 179 12.56 -0.38 2.21
N PHE A 180 12.58 0.75 1.51
CA PHE A 180 11.45 1.26 0.74
C PHE A 180 11.67 0.98 -0.75
N GLU A 181 12.07 -0.26 -1.09
CA GLU A 181 12.27 -0.61 -2.49
C GLU A 181 10.94 -0.52 -3.25
N PRO A 182 10.89 0.24 -4.36
CA PRO A 182 9.67 0.38 -5.15
C PRO A 182 9.20 -0.97 -5.71
N VAL A 183 10.16 -1.80 -6.19
CA VAL A 183 9.90 -3.14 -6.75
C VAL A 183 11.08 -4.04 -6.43
N VAL A 184 10.80 -5.22 -5.90
CA VAL A 184 11.77 -6.31 -5.75
C VAL A 184 11.22 -7.54 -6.48
N ARG A 185 12.10 -8.29 -7.15
CA ARG A 185 11.78 -9.49 -7.93
C ARG A 185 12.62 -10.67 -7.45
N PHE A 186 11.97 -11.77 -7.15
CA PHE A 186 12.58 -13.02 -6.71
C PHE A 186 12.21 -14.12 -7.71
N SER A 187 13.16 -14.60 -8.49
CA SER A 187 12.94 -15.65 -9.50
C SER A 187 13.80 -16.89 -9.28
N GLU A 188 14.88 -16.75 -8.54
CA GLU A 188 15.82 -17.80 -8.20
C GLU A 188 16.12 -17.77 -6.70
N MET A 189 16.53 -18.90 -6.14
CA MET A 189 16.87 -18.98 -4.71
C MET A 189 17.98 -17.98 -4.31
N ARG A 190 18.90 -17.70 -5.23
CA ARG A 190 19.91 -16.68 -5.00
C ARG A 190 19.32 -15.31 -4.73
N ASP A 191 18.21 -14.94 -5.40
CA ASP A 191 17.54 -13.65 -5.17
C ASP A 191 16.98 -13.56 -3.74
N VAL A 192 16.54 -14.71 -3.18
CA VAL A 192 16.07 -14.82 -1.80
C VAL A 192 17.22 -14.77 -0.80
N ASP A 193 18.35 -15.42 -1.12
CA ASP A 193 19.52 -15.50 -0.26
C ASP A 193 20.28 -14.17 -0.18
N GLU A 194 20.41 -13.46 -1.29
CA GLU A 194 21.12 -12.18 -1.41
C GLU A 194 20.16 -10.98 -1.18
N GLY A 195 18.84 -11.19 -1.26
CA GLY A 195 17.84 -10.16 -1.07
C GLY A 195 17.71 -9.74 0.40
N ALA A 196 17.31 -8.49 0.60
CA ALA A 196 17.02 -7.96 1.93
C ALA A 196 15.63 -8.42 2.41
N CYS A 197 15.43 -9.75 2.52
CA CYS A 197 14.22 -10.34 3.04
C CYS A 197 14.29 -10.52 4.55
N THR A 198 13.17 -10.32 5.24
CA THR A 198 13.02 -10.81 6.62
C THR A 198 12.88 -12.34 6.62
N ILE A 199 13.00 -12.95 7.79
CA ILE A 199 12.79 -14.40 7.94
C ILE A 199 11.36 -14.75 7.51
N GLU A 200 10.38 -13.94 7.90
CA GLU A 200 8.97 -14.12 7.56
C GLU A 200 8.71 -14.00 6.05
N GLU A 201 9.33 -13.02 5.40
CA GLU A 201 9.24 -12.88 3.94
C GLU A 201 9.88 -14.05 3.24
N ARG A 202 11.03 -14.52 3.72
CA ARG A 202 11.72 -15.68 3.18
C ARG A 202 10.85 -16.94 3.26
N GLU A 203 10.24 -17.23 4.40
CA GLU A 203 9.33 -18.37 4.57
C GLU A 203 8.17 -18.37 3.58
N GLU A 204 7.77 -17.20 3.13
CA GLU A 204 6.68 -17.01 2.18
C GLU A 204 7.13 -17.05 0.72
N PHE A 205 8.34 -16.54 0.41
CA PHE A 205 8.84 -16.44 -0.97
C PHE A 205 9.52 -17.73 -1.43
N GLU A 206 10.33 -18.33 -0.57
CA GLU A 206 11.14 -19.53 -0.86
C GLU A 206 10.32 -20.66 -1.49
N PRO A 207 9.17 -21.11 -0.92
CA PRO A 207 8.40 -22.19 -1.51
C PRO A 207 7.82 -21.89 -2.91
N LEU A 208 7.57 -20.62 -3.22
CA LEU A 208 7.10 -20.20 -4.55
C LEU A 208 8.26 -20.19 -5.55
N VAL A 209 9.39 -19.65 -5.16
CA VAL A 209 10.60 -19.59 -5.99
C VAL A 209 11.14 -20.99 -6.28
N GLU A 210 11.14 -21.89 -5.30
CA GLU A 210 11.48 -23.34 -5.50
C GLU A 210 10.56 -24.02 -6.51
N MET A 211 9.28 -23.64 -6.56
CA MET A 211 8.37 -24.10 -7.59
C MET A 211 8.61 -23.44 -8.96
N GLY A 212 9.59 -22.54 -9.08
CA GLY A 212 9.86 -21.73 -10.28
C GLY A 212 8.73 -20.76 -10.60
N ILE A 213 8.16 -20.16 -9.58
CA ILE A 213 7.20 -19.05 -9.67
C ILE A 213 7.93 -17.78 -9.28
N THR A 214 7.88 -16.77 -10.13
CA THR A 214 8.44 -15.46 -9.81
C THR A 214 7.58 -14.75 -8.77
N VAL A 215 8.22 -14.23 -7.72
CA VAL A 215 7.57 -13.43 -6.67
C VAL A 215 7.97 -11.98 -6.82
N TYR A 216 7.01 -11.10 -6.74
CA TYR A 216 7.20 -9.65 -6.70
C TYR A 216 6.73 -9.10 -5.36
N ALA A 217 7.48 -8.15 -4.82
CA ALA A 217 7.12 -7.33 -3.69
C ALA A 217 7.59 -5.89 -3.92
N GLY A 218 7.16 -4.96 -3.10
CA GLY A 218 7.61 -3.57 -3.16
C GLY A 218 6.56 -2.60 -2.66
N VAL A 219 6.98 -1.40 -2.28
CA VAL A 219 6.09 -0.39 -1.70
C VAL A 219 5.30 0.41 -2.74
N ASP A 220 5.63 0.27 -4.02
CA ASP A 220 4.92 0.91 -5.13
C ASP A 220 4.15 -0.16 -5.94
N TYR A 221 2.91 -0.43 -5.53
CA TYR A 221 2.09 -1.49 -6.13
C TYR A 221 1.86 -1.29 -7.63
N GLU A 222 1.78 -0.05 -8.10
CA GLU A 222 1.64 0.20 -9.52
C GLU A 222 2.88 -0.25 -10.29
N LYS A 223 4.08 0.13 -9.83
CA LYS A 223 5.33 -0.32 -10.46
C LYS A 223 5.51 -1.83 -10.37
N VAL A 224 5.15 -2.43 -9.23
CA VAL A 224 5.16 -3.89 -9.06
C VAL A 224 4.25 -4.55 -10.09
N LEU A 225 2.99 -4.10 -10.19
CA LEU A 225 2.02 -4.62 -11.15
C LEU A 225 2.53 -4.48 -12.60
N ARG A 226 2.96 -3.26 -13.02
CA ARG A 226 3.47 -3.02 -14.38
C ARG A 226 4.72 -3.82 -14.70
N THR A 227 5.50 -4.21 -13.70
CA THR A 227 6.67 -5.06 -13.91
C THR A 227 6.27 -6.53 -14.05
N ALA A 228 5.39 -7.03 -13.20
CA ALA A 228 4.88 -8.40 -13.28
C ALA A 228 4.11 -8.67 -14.59
N GLU A 229 3.32 -7.71 -15.08
CA GLU A 229 2.57 -7.81 -16.33
C GLU A 229 3.45 -8.10 -17.57
N LYS A 230 4.73 -7.74 -17.54
CA LYS A 230 5.63 -7.93 -18.70
C LYS A 230 6.01 -9.39 -18.96
N GLU A 231 5.94 -10.22 -17.92
CA GLU A 231 6.36 -11.62 -17.99
C GLU A 231 5.30 -12.62 -17.54
N SER A 232 4.10 -12.14 -17.16
CA SER A 232 3.03 -12.98 -16.64
C SER A 232 1.83 -13.03 -17.55
N GLN A 233 1.23 -14.20 -17.70
CA GLN A 233 -0.10 -14.37 -18.32
C GLN A 233 -1.22 -14.30 -17.27
N VAL A 234 -0.90 -14.64 -16.02
CA VAL A 234 -1.80 -14.55 -14.86
C VAL A 234 -0.98 -14.11 -13.67
N ILE A 235 -1.52 -13.18 -12.91
CA ILE A 235 -0.94 -12.71 -11.65
C ILE A 235 -1.79 -13.23 -10.49
N ILE A 236 -1.15 -13.71 -9.44
CA ILE A 236 -1.81 -13.98 -8.17
C ILE A 236 -1.43 -12.84 -7.21
N TRP A 237 -2.42 -12.09 -6.74
CA TRP A 237 -2.24 -11.18 -5.64
C TRP A 237 -2.40 -11.94 -4.32
N ASP A 238 -1.31 -12.14 -3.60
CA ASP A 238 -1.32 -12.69 -2.23
C ASP A 238 -1.29 -11.51 -1.26
N GLY A 239 -2.47 -10.95 -1.06
CA GLY A 239 -2.65 -9.70 -0.32
C GLY A 239 -2.62 -9.86 1.18
N GLY A 240 -2.59 -8.71 1.83
CA GLY A 240 -2.85 -8.60 3.26
C GLY A 240 -4.32 -8.88 3.61
N ASN A 241 -4.71 -8.47 4.82
CA ASN A 241 -6.09 -8.55 5.24
C ASN A 241 -6.88 -7.37 4.63
N ASN A 242 -7.98 -7.65 3.93
CA ASN A 242 -8.82 -6.63 3.28
C ASN A 242 -8.04 -5.70 2.31
N ASP A 243 -6.93 -6.15 1.76
CA ASP A 243 -6.10 -5.39 0.85
C ASP A 243 -6.39 -5.84 -0.59
N ILE A 244 -6.97 -4.95 -1.38
CA ILE A 244 -7.42 -5.21 -2.76
C ILE A 244 -6.94 -4.04 -3.63
N PRO A 245 -5.66 -4.00 -4.04
CA PRO A 245 -5.09 -2.88 -4.80
C PRO A 245 -5.36 -2.97 -6.31
N PHE A 246 -5.78 -4.13 -6.84
CA PHE A 246 -6.08 -4.38 -8.26
C PHE A 246 -7.12 -5.46 -8.47
#